data_1d4df8b8354e381aeffc656aee226a7c
#
_entry.id   1d4df8b8354e381aeffc656aee226a7c
#
_cell.length_a   1.000
_cell.length_b   1.000
_cell.length_c   1.000
_cell.angle_alpha   90.00
_cell.angle_beta   90.00
_cell.angle_gamma   90.00
#
_symmetry.space_group_name_H-M   'P 1'
#
loop_
_entity.id
_entity.type
_entity.pdbx_description
1 polymer ?
#
loop_
_entity_poly.entity_id
_entity_poly.type
_entity_poly.pdbx_seq_one_letter_code
_entity_poly.pdbx_strand_id
1 'polypeptide(L)'
;MQGLFKRDVTIQAILYIIQQMGGVCDIHKCNKILYFADNEHLSKYGRTITGDSYIRMDWGPVPSCVYDLFKAVRGEGYFASQVDDIRENYFHFVNTKDIVSNRNPEMDYLSKSDVEMLDKYIAQLKGMSFREVSELSHGYAWSNAPRNGKISVKDRLTELGDSEEYIQFIEDQLKAEESLR
;
A
#
# COMPACT_ATOMS: atom_id res chain seq x y z
N MET A 1 -13.07 10.42 2.43
CA MET A 1 -11.85 10.15 1.61
C MET A 1 -11.60 8.65 1.39
N GLN A 2 -12.65 7.90 1.09
CA GLN A 2 -12.55 6.47 0.70
C GLN A 2 -12.75 6.27 -0.81
N GLY A 3 -12.90 7.35 -1.56
CA GLY A 3 -13.37 7.32 -2.95
C GLY A 3 -12.45 6.68 -3.97
N LEU A 4 -11.15 6.60 -3.74
CA LEU A 4 -10.18 6.06 -4.70
C LEU A 4 -9.67 4.66 -4.33
N PHE A 5 -9.92 4.19 -3.10
CA PHE A 5 -9.45 2.89 -2.63
C PHE A 5 -10.10 1.73 -3.41
N LYS A 6 -9.25 0.90 -3.99
CA LYS A 6 -9.61 -0.24 -4.83
C LYS A 6 -9.51 -1.53 -4.01
N ARG A 7 -10.55 -1.84 -3.23
CA ARG A 7 -10.55 -2.96 -2.26
C ARG A 7 -10.10 -4.28 -2.89
N ASP A 8 -10.73 -4.68 -3.98
CA ASP A 8 -10.48 -6.00 -4.57
C ASP A 8 -9.08 -6.10 -5.17
N VAL A 9 -8.64 -5.08 -5.91
CA VAL A 9 -7.27 -4.98 -6.41
C VAL A 9 -6.26 -5.04 -5.27
N THR A 10 -6.54 -4.33 -4.17
CA THR A 10 -5.64 -4.29 -3.00
C THR A 10 -5.54 -5.65 -2.31
N ILE A 11 -6.64 -6.38 -2.17
CA ILE A 11 -6.64 -7.74 -1.63
C ILE A 11 -5.78 -8.64 -2.52
N GLN A 12 -5.92 -8.58 -3.84
CA GLN A 12 -5.11 -9.39 -4.74
C GLN A 12 -3.62 -8.98 -4.71
N ALA A 13 -3.31 -7.71 -4.57
CA ALA A 13 -1.93 -7.24 -4.38
C ALA A 13 -1.33 -7.78 -3.07
N ILE A 14 -2.08 -7.80 -1.97
CA ILE A 14 -1.64 -8.40 -0.69
C ILE A 14 -1.39 -9.91 -0.86
N LEU A 15 -2.30 -10.65 -1.49
CA LEU A 15 -2.13 -12.09 -1.76
C LEU A 15 -0.88 -12.34 -2.61
N TYR A 16 -0.68 -11.51 -3.65
CA TYR A 16 0.51 -11.58 -4.50
C TYR A 16 1.80 -11.35 -3.70
N ILE A 17 1.83 -10.32 -2.87
CA ILE A 17 2.98 -10.06 -1.98
C ILE A 17 3.25 -11.25 -1.07
N ILE A 18 2.23 -11.80 -0.40
CA ILE A 18 2.39 -12.96 0.48
C ILE A 18 3.00 -14.13 -0.29
N GLN A 19 2.48 -14.44 -1.47
CA GLN A 19 2.97 -15.53 -2.32
C GLN A 19 4.44 -15.34 -2.71
N GLN A 20 4.82 -14.16 -3.20
CA GLN A 20 6.19 -13.86 -3.63
C GLN A 20 7.17 -13.78 -2.43
N MET A 21 6.68 -13.48 -1.26
CA MET A 21 7.44 -13.51 -0.01
C MET A 21 7.71 -14.93 0.51
N GLY A 22 7.12 -15.95 -0.12
CA GLY A 22 7.30 -17.35 0.26
C GLY A 22 6.16 -17.92 1.10
N GLY A 23 4.97 -17.33 1.01
CA GLY A 23 3.74 -17.79 1.68
C GLY A 23 3.45 -17.12 3.02
N VAL A 24 4.40 -16.38 3.59
CA VAL A 24 4.25 -15.60 4.83
C VAL A 24 4.81 -14.21 4.63
N CYS A 25 4.10 -13.18 5.07
CA CYS A 25 4.57 -11.81 5.02
C CYS A 25 4.29 -11.06 6.32
N ASP A 26 5.28 -10.34 6.82
CA ASP A 26 5.11 -9.37 7.90
C ASP A 26 4.35 -8.14 7.39
N ILE A 27 3.30 -7.69 8.11
CA ILE A 27 2.44 -6.56 7.68
C ILE A 27 3.20 -5.24 7.55
N HIS A 28 4.26 -5.02 8.34
CA HIS A 28 5.09 -3.84 8.21
C HIS A 28 5.77 -3.82 6.82
N LYS A 29 6.36 -4.94 6.42
CA LYS A 29 6.99 -5.09 5.12
C LYS A 29 5.97 -5.01 3.98
N CYS A 30 4.81 -5.65 4.12
CA CYS A 30 3.70 -5.55 3.17
C CYS A 30 3.28 -4.08 2.94
N ASN A 31 3.08 -3.32 4.01
CA ASN A 31 2.74 -1.90 3.93
C ASN A 31 3.81 -1.06 3.19
N LYS A 32 5.10 -1.39 3.36
CA LYS A 32 6.18 -0.65 2.67
C LYS A 32 6.31 -1.05 1.20
N ILE A 33 6.10 -2.32 0.86
CA ILE A 33 6.02 -2.76 -0.53
C ILE A 33 4.90 -1.99 -1.26
N LEU A 34 3.71 -1.93 -0.67
CA LEU A 34 2.59 -1.17 -1.23
C LEU A 34 2.91 0.33 -1.36
N TYR A 35 3.54 0.94 -0.35
CA TYR A 35 3.93 2.35 -0.37
C TYR A 35 4.85 2.68 -1.55
N PHE A 36 5.93 1.94 -1.68
CA PHE A 36 6.90 2.19 -2.74
C PHE A 36 6.33 1.86 -4.12
N ALA A 37 5.61 0.73 -4.24
CA ALA A 37 4.98 0.33 -5.50
C ALA A 37 3.94 1.35 -5.97
N ASP A 38 3.06 1.83 -5.09
CA ASP A 38 2.08 2.86 -5.39
C ASP A 38 2.73 4.19 -5.79
N ASN A 39 3.81 4.59 -5.11
CA ASN A 39 4.51 5.83 -5.43
C ASN A 39 5.12 5.79 -6.83
N GLU A 40 5.89 4.76 -7.13
CA GLU A 40 6.53 4.64 -8.44
C GLU A 40 5.50 4.39 -9.55
N HIS A 41 4.42 3.66 -9.26
CA HIS A 41 3.34 3.46 -10.22
C HIS A 41 2.63 4.78 -10.53
N LEU A 42 2.42 5.63 -9.51
CA LEU A 42 1.84 6.96 -9.69
C LEU A 42 2.75 7.86 -10.54
N SER A 43 4.05 7.86 -10.26
CA SER A 43 5.05 8.63 -11.04
C SER A 43 5.11 8.18 -12.50
N LYS A 44 5.13 6.87 -12.76
CA LYS A 44 5.30 6.35 -14.13
C LYS A 44 4.01 6.30 -14.95
N TYR A 45 2.89 6.01 -14.31
CA TYR A 45 1.64 5.68 -14.99
C TYR A 45 0.46 6.59 -14.63
N GLY A 46 0.67 7.61 -13.80
CA GLY A 46 -0.35 8.58 -13.38
C GLY A 46 -1.45 8.02 -12.47
N ARG A 47 -1.31 6.80 -11.98
CA ARG A 47 -2.26 6.18 -11.04
C ARG A 47 -1.56 5.31 -10.00
N THR A 48 -2.18 5.10 -8.87
CA THR A 48 -1.73 4.10 -7.88
C THR A 48 -2.34 2.73 -8.17
N ILE A 49 -1.74 1.67 -7.62
CA ILE A 49 -2.28 0.30 -7.64
C ILE A 49 -3.52 0.24 -6.74
N THR A 50 -3.35 0.64 -5.47
CA THR A 50 -4.36 0.47 -4.40
C THR A 50 -5.40 1.58 -4.32
N GLY A 51 -5.07 2.79 -4.73
CA GLY A 51 -5.89 3.99 -4.49
C GLY A 51 -5.90 4.43 -3.02
N ASP A 52 -5.02 3.89 -2.18
CA ASP A 52 -4.96 4.22 -0.75
C ASP A 52 -4.23 5.54 -0.50
N SER A 53 -4.50 6.16 0.63
CA SER A 53 -3.75 7.29 1.15
C SER A 53 -2.76 6.82 2.22
N TYR A 54 -1.63 7.52 2.33
CA TYR A 54 -0.57 7.14 3.24
C TYR A 54 -0.46 8.10 4.41
N ILE A 55 -0.30 7.54 5.60
CA ILE A 55 -0.18 8.27 6.86
C ILE A 55 1.25 8.13 7.39
N ARG A 56 1.83 9.24 7.88
CA ARG A 56 3.10 9.23 8.58
C ARG A 56 2.95 8.60 9.95
N MET A 57 3.50 7.41 10.16
CA MET A 57 3.63 6.75 11.47
C MET A 57 5.09 6.65 11.88
N ASP A 58 5.36 6.34 13.16
CA ASP A 58 6.72 6.35 13.72
C ASP A 58 7.70 5.39 13.01
N TRP A 59 7.17 4.28 12.46
CA TRP A 59 7.94 3.29 11.70
C TRP A 59 7.79 3.42 10.19
N GLY A 60 7.48 4.63 9.73
CA GLY A 60 7.37 4.97 8.30
C GLY A 60 5.93 5.03 7.79
N PRO A 61 5.76 5.28 6.48
CA PRO A 61 4.44 5.40 5.83
C PRO A 61 3.60 4.14 5.98
N VAL A 62 2.29 4.32 6.22
CA VAL A 62 1.32 3.23 6.33
C VAL A 62 0.11 3.54 5.45
N PRO A 63 -0.35 2.62 4.58
CA PRO A 63 -1.58 2.79 3.82
C PRO A 63 -2.79 2.72 4.76
N SER A 64 -3.62 3.75 4.74
CA SER A 64 -4.68 3.98 5.74
C SER A 64 -5.75 2.89 5.74
N CYS A 65 -6.30 2.60 4.54
CA CYS A 65 -7.36 1.59 4.41
C CYS A 65 -6.82 0.16 4.62
N VAL A 66 -5.61 -0.13 4.12
CA VAL A 66 -4.97 -1.44 4.34
C VAL A 66 -4.65 -1.65 5.82
N TYR A 67 -4.21 -0.61 6.53
CA TYR A 67 -3.95 -0.70 7.97
C TYR A 67 -5.22 -1.03 8.75
N ASP A 68 -6.34 -0.36 8.43
CA ASP A 68 -7.63 -0.65 9.05
C ASP A 68 -8.14 -2.05 8.66
N LEU A 69 -7.89 -2.49 7.42
CA LEU A 69 -8.19 -3.85 6.97
C LEU A 69 -7.41 -4.89 7.78
N PHE A 70 -6.11 -4.71 7.99
CA PHE A 70 -5.30 -5.62 8.79
C PHE A 70 -5.79 -5.67 10.25
N LYS A 71 -6.12 -4.52 10.86
CA LYS A 71 -6.71 -4.48 12.19
C LYS A 71 -8.02 -5.28 12.25
N ALA A 72 -8.90 -5.06 11.27
CA ALA A 72 -10.19 -5.75 11.21
C ALA A 72 -10.02 -7.28 11.03
N VAL A 73 -9.13 -7.73 10.14
CA VAL A 73 -8.82 -9.16 9.96
C VAL A 73 -8.22 -9.79 11.23
N ARG A 74 -7.48 -9.02 12.02
CA ARG A 74 -6.95 -9.44 13.33
C ARG A 74 -8.02 -9.47 14.42
N GLY A 75 -9.23 -9.00 14.15
CA GLY A 75 -10.32 -8.92 15.11
C GLY A 75 -10.36 -7.64 15.93
N GLU A 76 -9.65 -6.61 15.48
CA GLU A 76 -9.55 -5.32 16.16
C GLU A 76 -10.36 -4.23 15.44
N GLY A 77 -10.86 -3.25 16.20
CA GLY A 77 -11.53 -2.07 15.67
C GLY A 77 -12.98 -2.31 15.25
N TYR A 78 -13.62 -1.24 14.78
CA TYR A 78 -15.06 -1.19 14.49
C TYR A 78 -15.48 -2.11 13.33
N PHE A 79 -14.59 -2.36 12.37
CA PHE A 79 -14.89 -3.15 11.17
C PHE A 79 -14.60 -4.65 11.29
N ALA A 80 -14.21 -5.15 12.48
CA ALA A 80 -13.81 -6.53 12.67
C ALA A 80 -14.86 -7.57 12.26
N SER A 81 -16.15 -7.26 12.44
CA SER A 81 -17.28 -8.12 12.03
C SER A 81 -17.64 -8.04 10.54
N GLN A 82 -17.03 -7.10 9.78
CA GLN A 82 -17.36 -6.86 8.37
C GLN A 82 -16.33 -7.49 7.41
N VAL A 83 -15.34 -8.18 7.93
CA VAL A 83 -14.21 -8.74 7.15
C VAL A 83 -14.03 -10.25 7.35
N ASP A 84 -15.04 -10.94 7.85
CA ASP A 84 -14.99 -12.39 8.03
C ASP A 84 -14.78 -13.10 6.68
N ASP A 85 -15.38 -12.57 5.60
CA ASP A 85 -15.17 -13.04 4.23
C ASP A 85 -13.68 -12.97 3.83
N ILE A 86 -12.96 -11.93 4.24
CA ILE A 86 -11.53 -11.76 3.94
C ILE A 86 -10.71 -12.74 4.75
N ARG A 87 -10.99 -12.86 6.04
CA ARG A 87 -10.28 -13.76 6.95
C ARG A 87 -10.43 -15.22 6.54
N GLU A 88 -11.61 -15.61 6.09
CA GLU A 88 -11.89 -16.98 5.70
C GLU A 88 -11.38 -17.32 4.30
N ASN A 89 -11.52 -16.40 3.34
CA ASN A 89 -11.35 -16.70 1.92
C ASN A 89 -10.05 -16.13 1.30
N TYR A 90 -9.38 -15.15 1.94
CA TYR A 90 -8.23 -14.49 1.32
C TYR A 90 -6.94 -14.64 2.14
N PHE A 91 -6.88 -14.08 3.34
CA PHE A 91 -5.71 -14.16 4.21
C PHE A 91 -6.08 -13.98 5.69
N HIS A 92 -5.24 -14.52 6.56
CA HIS A 92 -5.40 -14.41 8.00
C HIS A 92 -4.05 -14.22 8.70
N PHE A 93 -4.10 -13.81 9.97
CA PHE A 93 -2.92 -13.69 10.82
C PHE A 93 -2.56 -15.04 11.46
N VAL A 94 -1.28 -15.42 11.40
CA VAL A 94 -0.74 -16.58 12.14
C VAL A 94 -0.13 -16.16 13.48
N ASN A 95 0.15 -14.87 13.65
CA ASN A 95 0.57 -14.24 14.91
C ASN A 95 0.22 -12.74 14.85
N THR A 96 0.77 -11.91 15.74
CA THR A 96 0.43 -10.47 15.83
C THR A 96 0.87 -9.63 14.61
N LYS A 97 1.77 -10.14 13.76
CA LYS A 97 2.37 -9.35 12.65
C LYS A 97 2.42 -10.09 11.31
N ASP A 98 2.42 -11.41 11.31
CA ASP A 98 2.60 -12.20 10.10
C ASP A 98 1.26 -12.67 9.56
N ILE A 99 1.05 -12.46 8.26
CA ILE A 99 -0.11 -12.90 7.50
C ILE A 99 0.26 -14.01 6.52
N VAL A 100 -0.68 -14.93 6.31
CA VAL A 100 -0.60 -16.00 5.31
C VAL A 100 -1.84 -15.97 4.42
N SER A 101 -1.68 -16.38 3.17
CA SER A 101 -2.78 -16.45 2.21
C SER A 101 -3.55 -17.75 2.34
N ASN A 102 -4.88 -17.69 2.18
CA ASN A 102 -5.76 -18.86 2.10
C ASN A 102 -5.95 -19.34 0.66
N ARG A 103 -5.55 -18.52 -0.31
CA ARG A 103 -5.70 -18.78 -1.75
C ARG A 103 -4.64 -18.05 -2.56
N ASN A 104 -4.49 -18.44 -3.82
CA ASN A 104 -3.67 -17.70 -4.78
C ASN A 104 -4.34 -16.38 -5.19
N PRO A 105 -3.57 -15.34 -5.57
CA PRO A 105 -4.12 -14.11 -6.14
C PRO A 105 -4.80 -14.39 -7.49
N GLU A 106 -5.88 -13.67 -7.74
CA GLU A 106 -6.55 -13.62 -9.04
C GLU A 106 -5.88 -12.55 -9.89
N MET A 107 -5.01 -12.99 -10.82
CA MET A 107 -4.13 -12.09 -11.58
C MET A 107 -4.88 -11.16 -12.55
N ASP A 108 -6.12 -11.45 -12.88
CA ASP A 108 -6.95 -10.58 -13.73
C ASP A 108 -7.26 -9.21 -13.08
N TYR A 109 -7.12 -9.10 -11.76
CA TYR A 109 -7.24 -7.83 -11.05
C TYR A 109 -5.98 -6.96 -11.10
N LEU A 110 -4.82 -7.54 -11.43
CA LEU A 110 -3.54 -6.85 -11.45
C LEU A 110 -3.05 -6.67 -12.89
N SER A 111 -2.85 -5.44 -13.30
CA SER A 111 -2.23 -5.16 -14.60
C SER A 111 -0.75 -5.58 -14.61
N LYS A 112 -0.17 -5.68 -15.81
CA LYS A 112 1.28 -5.96 -15.94
C LYS A 112 2.13 -4.92 -15.22
N SER A 113 1.74 -3.64 -15.28
CA SER A 113 2.48 -2.57 -14.60
C SER A 113 2.34 -2.64 -13.07
N ASP A 114 1.18 -3.09 -12.55
CA ASP A 114 1.02 -3.32 -11.11
C ASP A 114 1.97 -4.41 -10.63
N VAL A 115 2.01 -5.53 -11.34
CA VAL A 115 2.91 -6.66 -11.03
C VAL A 115 4.38 -6.25 -11.13
N GLU A 116 4.77 -5.50 -12.17
CA GLU A 116 6.15 -5.00 -12.33
C GLU A 116 6.59 -4.17 -11.11
N MET A 117 5.76 -3.26 -10.63
CA MET A 117 6.10 -2.45 -9.46
C MET A 117 6.11 -3.27 -8.17
N LEU A 118 5.17 -4.19 -8.00
CA LEU A 118 5.17 -5.09 -6.85
C LEU A 118 6.43 -5.95 -6.82
N ASP A 119 6.78 -6.60 -7.93
CA ASP A 119 7.98 -7.46 -8.04
C ASP A 119 9.26 -6.70 -7.71
N LYS A 120 9.40 -5.47 -8.24
CA LYS A 120 10.56 -4.62 -7.97
C LYS A 120 10.76 -4.42 -6.47
N TYR A 121 9.70 -4.00 -5.76
CA TYR A 121 9.81 -3.69 -4.34
C TYR A 121 9.79 -4.91 -3.43
N ILE A 122 9.17 -6.00 -3.84
CA ILE A 122 9.32 -7.30 -3.18
C ILE A 122 10.78 -7.75 -3.24
N ALA A 123 11.40 -7.75 -4.42
CA ALA A 123 12.80 -8.13 -4.58
C ALA A 123 13.74 -7.26 -3.73
N GLN A 124 13.50 -5.94 -3.71
CA GLN A 124 14.29 -5.00 -2.93
C GLN A 124 14.16 -5.22 -1.41
N LEU A 125 12.93 -5.40 -0.91
CA LEU A 125 12.66 -5.41 0.53
C LEU A 125 12.71 -6.79 1.16
N LYS A 126 12.62 -7.87 0.38
CA LYS A 126 12.50 -9.26 0.87
C LYS A 126 13.57 -9.64 1.88
N GLY A 127 14.83 -9.29 1.62
CA GLY A 127 15.97 -9.61 2.48
C GLY A 127 16.26 -8.60 3.60
N MET A 128 15.57 -7.45 3.61
CA MET A 128 15.81 -6.38 4.58
C MET A 128 15.17 -6.68 5.94
N SER A 129 15.83 -6.28 7.01
CA SER A 129 15.30 -6.27 8.38
C SER A 129 14.21 -5.20 8.54
N PHE A 130 13.44 -5.29 9.64
CA PHE A 130 12.46 -4.26 10.02
C PHE A 130 13.06 -2.86 10.04
N ARG A 131 14.25 -2.73 10.63
CA ARG A 131 14.94 -1.44 10.79
C ARG A 131 15.35 -0.86 9.43
N GLU A 132 15.97 -1.67 8.57
CA GLU A 132 16.40 -1.23 7.24
C GLU A 132 15.20 -0.78 6.38
N VAL A 133 14.10 -1.52 6.44
CA VAL A 133 12.86 -1.15 5.71
C VAL A 133 12.24 0.14 6.28
N SER A 134 12.25 0.33 7.61
CA SER A 134 11.79 1.58 8.23
C SER A 134 12.66 2.75 7.80
N GLU A 135 13.99 2.65 7.94
CA GLU A 135 14.95 3.70 7.59
C GLU A 135 14.84 4.08 6.10
N LEU A 136 14.73 3.09 5.19
CA LEU A 136 14.52 3.33 3.77
C LEU A 136 13.24 4.14 3.49
N SER A 137 12.19 3.90 4.25
CA SER A 137 10.88 4.54 4.07
C SER A 137 10.75 5.93 4.74
N HIS A 138 11.78 6.38 5.46
CA HIS A 138 11.85 7.70 6.11
C HIS A 138 12.45 8.77 5.17
N GLY A 139 11.98 8.80 3.92
CA GLY A 139 12.42 9.79 2.92
C GLY A 139 11.82 11.19 3.13
N TYR A 140 11.96 12.00 2.10
CA TYR A 140 11.46 13.39 2.10
C TYR A 140 9.95 13.47 2.37
N ALA A 141 9.15 12.70 1.67
CA ALA A 141 7.70 12.74 1.79
C ALA A 141 7.22 12.38 3.22
N TRP A 142 7.84 11.37 3.82
CA TRP A 142 7.55 11.01 5.21
C TRP A 142 8.00 12.11 6.17
N SER A 143 9.20 12.66 5.99
CA SER A 143 9.75 13.69 6.89
C SER A 143 8.94 14.98 6.86
N ASN A 144 8.41 15.34 5.68
CA ASN A 144 7.66 16.59 5.46
C ASN A 144 6.20 16.52 5.96
N ALA A 145 5.62 15.34 6.07
CA ALA A 145 4.26 15.19 6.56
C ALA A 145 4.15 15.43 8.08
N PRO A 146 3.02 15.94 8.60
CA PRO A 146 2.81 16.03 10.04
C PRO A 146 2.72 14.63 10.67
N ARG A 147 3.15 14.48 11.94
CA ARG A 147 3.06 13.20 12.66
C ARG A 147 1.61 12.74 12.72
N ASN A 148 1.37 11.47 12.39
CA ASN A 148 0.05 10.85 12.23
C ASN A 148 -0.84 11.56 11.18
N GLY A 149 -0.26 12.41 10.34
CA GLY A 149 -0.94 13.09 9.25
C GLY A 149 -0.75 12.41 7.91
N LYS A 150 -1.55 12.86 6.93
CA LYS A 150 -1.51 12.36 5.56
C LYS A 150 -0.22 12.82 4.87
N ILE A 151 0.45 11.91 4.18
CA ILE A 151 1.57 12.21 3.29
C ILE A 151 0.96 12.68 1.95
N SER A 152 1.35 13.87 1.50
CA SER A 152 0.79 14.47 0.29
C SER A 152 1.26 13.73 -0.98
N VAL A 153 0.43 13.73 -2.02
CA VAL A 153 0.80 13.25 -3.35
C VAL A 153 1.98 14.07 -3.88
N LYS A 154 1.94 15.38 -3.68
CA LYS A 154 3.02 16.30 -4.06
C LYS A 154 4.36 15.86 -3.49
N ASP A 155 4.44 15.64 -2.17
CA ASP A 155 5.71 15.26 -1.53
C ASP A 155 6.22 13.88 -2.03
N ARG A 156 5.30 12.93 -2.25
CA ARG A 156 5.63 11.59 -2.78
C ARG A 156 6.24 11.65 -4.18
N LEU A 157 5.67 12.46 -5.08
CA LEU A 157 6.18 12.66 -6.44
C LEU A 157 7.46 13.52 -6.45
N THR A 158 7.54 14.55 -5.58
CA THR A 158 8.77 15.34 -5.41
C THR A 158 9.94 14.45 -4.96
N GLU A 159 9.71 13.52 -4.05
CA GLU A 159 10.74 12.54 -3.59
C GLU A 159 11.27 11.69 -4.75
N LEU A 160 10.43 11.37 -5.73
CA LEU A 160 10.81 10.61 -6.92
C LEU A 160 11.46 11.45 -8.02
N GLY A 161 11.49 12.79 -7.86
CA GLY A 161 12.12 13.72 -8.81
C GLY A 161 11.22 14.14 -9.97
N ASP A 162 9.91 13.97 -9.83
CA ASP A 162 8.94 14.41 -10.84
C ASP A 162 8.89 15.95 -10.94
N SER A 163 8.63 16.48 -12.14
CA SER A 163 8.53 17.92 -12.35
C SER A 163 7.28 18.53 -11.69
N GLU A 164 7.35 19.83 -11.34
CA GLU A 164 6.20 20.53 -10.75
C GLU A 164 4.97 20.52 -11.68
N GLU A 165 5.18 20.60 -13.00
CA GLU A 165 4.09 20.56 -13.99
C GLU A 165 3.41 19.17 -13.98
N TYR A 166 4.19 18.09 -13.91
CA TYR A 166 3.64 16.74 -13.83
C TYR A 166 2.91 16.51 -12.50
N ILE A 167 3.49 16.96 -11.39
CA ILE A 167 2.86 16.88 -10.07
C ILE A 167 1.51 17.58 -10.06
N GLN A 168 1.44 18.81 -10.60
CA GLN A 168 0.20 19.58 -10.70
C GLN A 168 -0.85 18.84 -11.55
N PHE A 169 -0.43 18.29 -12.71
CA PHE A 169 -1.31 17.49 -13.57
C PHE A 169 -1.91 16.31 -12.82
N ILE A 170 -1.09 15.55 -12.07
CA ILE A 170 -1.56 14.39 -11.28
C ILE A 170 -2.53 14.84 -10.17
N GLU A 171 -2.22 15.92 -9.44
CA GLU A 171 -3.11 16.42 -8.40
C GLU A 171 -4.48 16.85 -8.95
N ASP A 172 -4.50 17.50 -10.12
CA ASP A 172 -5.75 17.92 -10.76
C ASP A 172 -6.55 16.72 -11.29
N GLN A 173 -5.88 15.70 -11.84
CA GLN A 173 -6.52 14.45 -12.24
C GLN A 173 -7.18 13.76 -11.03
N LEU A 174 -6.47 13.60 -9.91
CA LEU A 174 -7.00 12.97 -8.70
C LEU A 174 -8.18 13.74 -8.11
N LYS A 175 -8.14 15.08 -8.11
CA LYS A 175 -9.27 15.92 -7.68
C LYS A 175 -10.50 15.74 -8.59
N ALA A 176 -10.27 15.65 -9.91
CA ALA A 176 -11.36 15.39 -10.86
C ALA A 176 -11.99 14.01 -10.64
N GLU A 177 -11.19 12.97 -10.42
CA GLU A 177 -11.69 11.63 -10.10
C GLU A 177 -12.49 11.58 -8.78
N GLU A 178 -12.05 12.31 -7.75
CA GLU A 178 -12.77 12.42 -6.48
C GLU A 178 -14.14 13.14 -6.66
N SER A 179 -14.22 14.11 -7.55
CA SER A 179 -15.45 14.88 -7.78
C SER A 179 -16.52 14.15 -8.61
N LEU A 180 -16.14 13.10 -9.34
CA LEU A 180 -17.03 12.30 -10.19
C LEU A 180 -17.69 11.11 -9.44
N ARG A 181 -17.37 10.92 -8.16
CA ARG A 181 -17.87 9.82 -7.31
C ARG A 181 -18.75 10.31 -6.19
#